data_bf4ff1568a684cd3f1a4f4ebdfb90f4a
#
_entry.id   bf4ff1568a684cd3f1a4f4ebdfb90f4a
#
_cell.length_a   1.000
_cell.length_b   1.000
_cell.length_c   1.000
_cell.angle_alpha   90.00
_cell.angle_beta   90.00
_cell.angle_gamma   90.00
#
_symmetry.space_group_name_H-M   'P 1'
#
loop_
_entity.id
_entity.type
_entity.pdbx_description
1 polymer ?
#
loop_
_entity_poly.entity_id
_entity_poly.type
_entity_poly.pdbx_seq_one_letter_code
_entity_poly.pdbx_strand_id
1 'polypeptide(L)'
;MIDAIDFFAAVRSSSIDRVREILAKDPALLVARHDGATALHYAAIANDRAMVVLLLGAGAELNARDDTYQMTPIGWANEEGQDGMVRFLYDRGAEVDLHQAAAYGLLDHVRDLVRHTRRPVNSLMGGWTPLQLAALWGHPDVVELLLSRGGDPLVRDPFGRTTLEIARAQVRTEGASTPLVRQERRQQLVASCSAIADILLRRSPQA
;
A
#
# COMPACT_ATOMS: atom_id res chain seq x y z
N MET A 1 6.65 12.15 34.35
CA MET A 1 6.48 10.78 33.85
C MET A 1 6.32 10.93 32.34
N ILE A 2 7.17 10.28 31.54
CA ILE A 2 7.01 10.29 30.08
C ILE A 2 5.87 9.30 29.80
N ASP A 3 4.85 9.72 29.05
CA ASP A 3 3.71 8.88 28.72
C ASP A 3 3.64 8.57 27.22
N ALA A 4 2.73 7.71 26.83
CA ALA A 4 2.54 7.34 25.43
C ALA A 4 2.14 8.54 24.56
N ILE A 5 1.46 9.55 25.12
CA ILE A 5 1.03 10.75 24.40
C ILE A 5 2.25 11.55 23.97
N ASP A 6 3.21 11.80 24.90
CA ASP A 6 4.47 12.48 24.59
C ASP A 6 5.28 11.74 23.50
N PHE A 7 5.32 10.39 23.59
CA PHE A 7 6.01 9.56 22.62
C PHE A 7 5.39 9.71 21.21
N PHE A 8 4.08 9.53 21.08
CA PHE A 8 3.41 9.66 19.79
C PHE A 8 3.42 11.11 19.25
N ALA A 9 3.39 12.11 20.11
CA ALA A 9 3.56 13.50 19.70
C ALA A 9 4.96 13.74 19.10
N ALA A 10 6.00 13.19 19.72
CA ALA A 10 7.37 13.25 19.18
C ALA A 10 7.52 12.51 17.84
N VAL A 11 6.89 11.33 17.68
CA VAL A 11 6.87 10.60 16.42
C VAL A 11 6.19 11.41 15.30
N ARG A 12 5.00 11.97 15.57
CA ARG A 12 4.23 12.75 14.59
C ARG A 12 4.92 14.06 14.18
N SER A 13 5.71 14.65 15.08
CA SER A 13 6.50 15.85 14.80
C SER A 13 7.88 15.57 14.22
N SER A 14 8.18 14.31 13.85
CA SER A 14 9.48 13.87 13.32
C SER A 14 10.67 14.24 14.22
N SER A 15 10.44 14.31 15.53
CA SER A 15 11.45 14.72 16.53
C SER A 15 12.34 13.54 16.91
N ILE A 16 13.28 13.19 16.02
CA ILE A 16 14.17 12.01 16.12
C ILE A 16 14.88 11.92 17.47
N ASP A 17 15.51 13.02 17.91
CA ASP A 17 16.29 13.02 19.16
C ASP A 17 15.36 12.85 20.37
N ARG A 18 14.18 13.46 20.32
CA ARG A 18 13.20 13.31 21.40
C ARG A 18 12.68 11.87 21.51
N VAL A 19 12.38 11.21 20.37
CA VAL A 19 11.99 9.80 20.36
C VAL A 19 13.12 8.92 20.91
N ARG A 20 14.37 9.19 20.54
CA ARG A 20 15.54 8.46 21.06
C ARG A 20 15.68 8.62 22.59
N GLU A 21 15.55 9.84 23.09
CA GLU A 21 15.56 10.09 24.55
C GLU A 21 14.44 9.37 25.29
N ILE A 22 13.23 9.37 24.73
CA ILE A 22 12.07 8.71 25.33
C ILE A 22 12.29 7.21 25.40
N LEU A 23 12.69 6.57 24.29
CA LEU A 23 12.92 5.13 24.24
C LEU A 23 14.12 4.68 25.09
N ALA A 24 15.13 5.55 25.28
CA ALA A 24 16.22 5.28 26.20
C ALA A 24 15.78 5.23 27.66
N LYS A 25 14.73 5.98 28.04
CA LYS A 25 14.18 6.03 29.41
C LYS A 25 13.10 4.98 29.62
N ASP A 26 12.27 4.74 28.62
CA ASP A 26 11.19 3.77 28.65
C ASP A 26 11.08 3.02 27.32
N PRO A 27 11.84 1.93 27.15
CA PRO A 27 11.78 1.12 25.93
C PRO A 27 10.41 0.45 25.68
N ALA A 28 9.58 0.30 26.72
CA ALA A 28 8.26 -0.32 26.59
C ALA A 28 7.31 0.51 25.74
N LEU A 29 7.54 1.81 25.57
CA LEU A 29 6.76 2.67 24.70
C LEU A 29 6.87 2.31 23.22
N LEU A 30 7.91 1.55 22.82
CA LEU A 30 8.07 1.09 21.43
C LEU A 30 6.89 0.21 20.96
N VAL A 31 6.30 -0.57 21.86
CA VAL A 31 5.15 -1.44 21.56
C VAL A 31 3.81 -0.80 21.92
N ALA A 32 3.85 0.42 22.44
CA ALA A 32 2.63 1.18 22.75
C ALA A 32 1.79 1.42 21.48
N ARG A 33 0.50 1.57 21.68
CA ARG A 33 -0.47 1.89 20.61
C ARG A 33 -1.17 3.21 20.92
N HIS A 34 -1.42 3.95 19.86
CA HIS A 34 -2.23 5.15 19.89
C HIS A 34 -3.28 5.02 18.78
N ASP A 35 -4.56 5.15 19.12
CA ASP A 35 -5.68 4.86 18.23
C ASP A 35 -5.55 3.49 17.52
N GLY A 36 -5.06 2.51 18.25
CA GLY A 36 -4.87 1.14 17.76
C GLY A 36 -3.63 0.92 16.88
N ALA A 37 -2.86 1.96 16.56
CA ALA A 37 -1.69 1.89 15.68
C ALA A 37 -0.37 2.04 16.44
N THR A 38 0.71 1.42 15.94
CA THR A 38 2.07 1.57 16.49
C THR A 38 2.75 2.84 15.95
N ALA A 39 3.83 3.27 16.59
CA ALA A 39 4.66 4.38 16.12
C ALA A 39 5.14 4.20 14.66
N LEU A 40 5.40 2.95 14.26
CA LEU A 40 5.85 2.64 12.89
C LEU A 40 4.77 2.91 11.82
N HIS A 41 3.48 2.74 12.15
CA HIS A 41 2.39 3.13 11.26
C HIS A 41 2.39 4.65 11.01
N TYR A 42 2.54 5.44 12.08
CA TYR A 42 2.58 6.90 11.97
C TYR A 42 3.81 7.40 11.20
N ALA A 43 4.97 6.77 11.40
CA ALA A 43 6.17 7.10 10.63
C ALA A 43 6.03 6.74 9.14
N ALA A 44 5.38 5.61 8.83
CA ALA A 44 5.13 5.16 7.47
C ALA A 44 4.16 6.10 6.72
N ILE A 45 3.02 6.44 7.32
CA ILE A 45 2.03 7.35 6.72
C ILE A 45 2.58 8.76 6.53
N ALA A 46 3.47 9.22 7.45
CA ALA A 46 4.16 10.51 7.35
C ALA A 46 5.30 10.51 6.32
N ASN A 47 5.60 9.38 5.68
CA ASN A 47 6.76 9.21 4.79
C ASN A 47 8.11 9.56 5.45
N ASP A 48 8.20 9.39 6.78
CA ASP A 48 9.39 9.71 7.55
C ASP A 48 10.34 8.51 7.63
N ARG A 49 11.23 8.39 6.63
CA ARG A 49 12.21 7.30 6.56
C ARG A 49 13.20 7.31 7.73
N ALA A 50 13.56 8.49 8.26
CA ALA A 50 14.50 8.59 9.37
C ALA A 50 13.87 8.03 10.65
N MET A 51 12.60 8.36 10.92
CA MET A 51 11.83 7.81 12.02
C MET A 51 11.63 6.31 11.87
N VAL A 52 11.29 5.81 10.68
CA VAL A 52 11.19 4.38 10.40
C VAL A 52 12.50 3.65 10.74
N VAL A 53 13.65 4.19 10.29
CA VAL A 53 14.97 3.59 10.60
C VAL A 53 15.23 3.57 12.11
N LEU A 54 14.92 4.67 12.81
CA LEU A 54 15.08 4.75 14.26
C LEU A 54 14.24 3.69 14.96
N LEU A 55 12.95 3.62 14.63
CA LEU A 55 12.01 2.69 15.29
C LEU A 55 12.36 1.23 15.01
N LEU A 56 12.70 0.89 13.76
CA LEU A 56 13.15 -0.47 13.41
C LEU A 56 14.48 -0.82 14.09
N GLY A 57 15.42 0.13 14.18
CA GLY A 57 16.66 -0.04 14.91
C GLY A 57 16.47 -0.21 16.40
N ALA A 58 15.40 0.32 16.99
CA ALA A 58 14.98 0.09 18.35
C ALA A 58 14.22 -1.24 18.57
N GLY A 59 13.90 -1.97 17.49
CA GLY A 59 13.22 -3.26 17.55
C GLY A 59 11.70 -3.19 17.31
N ALA A 60 11.19 -2.12 16.70
CA ALA A 60 9.77 -2.05 16.31
C ALA A 60 9.41 -3.19 15.36
N GLU A 61 8.22 -3.77 15.56
CA GLU A 61 7.70 -4.84 14.71
C GLU A 61 7.28 -4.30 13.34
N LEU A 62 8.02 -4.71 12.29
CA LEU A 62 7.82 -4.24 10.92
C LEU A 62 6.43 -4.58 10.36
N ASN A 63 5.90 -5.75 10.73
CA ASN A 63 4.63 -6.28 10.24
C ASN A 63 3.50 -6.18 11.28
N ALA A 64 3.65 -5.32 12.29
CA ALA A 64 2.60 -5.06 13.27
C ALA A 64 1.29 -4.66 12.56
N ARG A 65 0.16 -5.18 13.03
CA ARG A 65 -1.16 -4.84 12.48
C ARG A 65 -1.85 -3.82 13.38
N ASP A 66 -2.48 -2.81 12.80
CA ASP A 66 -3.36 -1.93 13.58
C ASP A 66 -4.63 -2.67 14.06
N ASP A 67 -5.27 -2.13 15.11
CA ASP A 67 -6.41 -2.81 15.74
C ASP A 67 -7.71 -2.64 14.95
N THR A 68 -7.80 -1.62 14.09
CA THR A 68 -9.04 -1.25 13.39
C THR A 68 -9.20 -1.98 12.06
N TYR A 69 -8.19 -1.90 11.20
CA TYR A 69 -8.23 -2.43 9.83
C TYR A 69 -7.33 -3.64 9.62
N GLN A 70 -6.59 -4.05 10.66
CA GLN A 70 -5.58 -5.11 10.58
C GLN A 70 -4.52 -4.85 9.49
N MET A 71 -4.27 -3.58 9.20
CA MET A 71 -3.28 -3.14 8.23
C MET A 71 -1.90 -3.03 8.87
N THR A 72 -0.88 -3.28 8.08
CA THR A 72 0.53 -3.11 8.48
C THR A 72 1.04 -1.70 8.13
N PRO A 73 2.20 -1.25 8.65
CA PRO A 73 2.78 0.04 8.29
C PRO A 73 2.95 0.24 6.77
N ILE A 74 3.33 -0.81 6.03
CA ILE A 74 3.42 -0.74 4.56
C ILE A 74 2.04 -0.54 3.92
N GLY A 75 0.98 -1.12 4.49
CA GLY A 75 -0.40 -0.89 4.07
C GLY A 75 -0.82 0.56 4.26
N TRP A 76 -0.52 1.17 5.41
CA TRP A 76 -0.79 2.58 5.67
C TRP A 76 -0.04 3.51 4.70
N ALA A 77 1.22 3.19 4.40
CA ALA A 77 1.98 3.93 3.39
C ALA A 77 1.33 3.87 2.00
N ASN A 78 0.80 2.70 1.61
CA ASN A 78 0.10 2.54 0.33
C ASN A 78 -1.19 3.36 0.26
N GLU A 79 -2.03 3.34 1.31
CA GLU A 79 -3.27 4.13 1.37
C GLU A 79 -3.03 5.62 1.15
N GLU A 80 -1.94 6.17 1.69
CA GLU A 80 -1.55 7.57 1.48
C GLU A 80 -0.75 7.78 0.19
N GLY A 81 -0.44 6.70 -0.54
CA GLY A 81 0.32 6.76 -1.77
C GLY A 81 1.77 7.12 -1.64
N GLN A 82 2.33 6.67 -0.61
CA GLN A 82 3.75 6.83 -0.34
C GLN A 82 4.54 5.70 -1.02
N ASP A 83 4.51 5.62 -2.37
CA ASP A 83 5.14 4.54 -3.13
C ASP A 83 6.61 4.35 -2.76
N GLY A 84 7.31 5.46 -2.51
CA GLY A 84 8.69 5.42 -2.03
C GLY A 84 8.86 4.82 -0.63
N MET A 85 7.88 4.97 0.26
CA MET A 85 7.86 4.34 1.58
C MET A 85 7.43 2.88 1.50
N VAL A 86 6.48 2.56 0.64
CA VAL A 86 6.09 1.17 0.33
C VAL A 86 7.33 0.37 -0.09
N ARG A 87 8.09 0.86 -1.07
CA ARG A 87 9.33 0.22 -1.51
C ARG A 87 10.37 0.14 -0.39
N PHE A 88 10.52 1.21 0.38
CA PHE A 88 11.48 1.28 1.47
C PHE A 88 11.20 0.26 2.59
N LEU A 89 9.94 0.03 2.95
CA LEU A 89 9.53 -0.98 3.94
C LEU A 89 9.64 -2.39 3.37
N TYR A 90 9.25 -2.59 2.10
CA TYR A 90 9.41 -3.87 1.42
C TYR A 90 10.89 -4.32 1.37
N ASP A 91 11.80 -3.44 0.98
CA ASP A 91 13.24 -3.73 0.93
C ASP A 91 13.85 -4.06 2.31
N ARG A 92 13.10 -3.77 3.40
CA ARG A 92 13.44 -4.14 4.80
C ARG A 92 12.77 -5.40 5.29
N GLY A 93 12.07 -6.12 4.41
CA GLY A 93 11.47 -7.41 4.71
C GLY A 93 10.00 -7.32 5.16
N ALA A 94 9.29 -6.24 4.84
CA ALA A 94 7.84 -6.22 5.05
C ALA A 94 7.19 -7.35 4.25
N GLU A 95 6.35 -8.14 4.94
CA GLU A 95 5.65 -9.26 4.35
C GLU A 95 4.48 -8.77 3.49
N VAL A 96 4.43 -9.22 2.23
CA VAL A 96 3.34 -8.93 1.30
C VAL A 96 3.00 -10.18 0.50
N ASP A 97 1.71 -10.44 0.34
CA ASP A 97 1.22 -11.50 -0.54
C ASP A 97 0.99 -11.00 -1.98
N LEU A 98 0.50 -11.87 -2.88
CA LEU A 98 0.27 -11.50 -4.27
C LEU A 98 -0.75 -10.37 -4.44
N HIS A 99 -1.80 -10.33 -3.63
CA HIS A 99 -2.81 -9.28 -3.70
C HIS A 99 -2.23 -7.94 -3.24
N GLN A 100 -1.52 -7.95 -2.12
CA GLN A 100 -0.83 -6.78 -1.59
C GLN A 100 0.27 -6.30 -2.54
N ALA A 101 1.10 -7.22 -3.07
CA ALA A 101 2.14 -6.88 -4.03
C ALA A 101 1.57 -6.24 -5.30
N ALA A 102 0.41 -6.72 -5.77
CA ALA A 102 -0.29 -6.13 -6.91
C ALA A 102 -0.87 -4.75 -6.59
N ALA A 103 -1.47 -4.60 -5.39
CA ALA A 103 -1.99 -3.31 -4.92
C ALA A 103 -0.88 -2.28 -4.70
N TYR A 104 0.31 -2.71 -4.32
CA TYR A 104 1.45 -1.84 -3.99
C TYR A 104 2.38 -1.56 -5.18
N GLY A 105 2.10 -2.13 -6.36
CA GLY A 105 2.92 -1.94 -7.55
C GLY A 105 4.32 -2.58 -7.46
N LEU A 106 4.51 -3.60 -6.64
CA LEU A 106 5.78 -4.29 -6.45
C LEU A 106 6.02 -5.30 -7.58
N LEU A 107 6.26 -4.79 -8.80
CA LEU A 107 6.32 -5.57 -10.04
C LEU A 107 7.24 -6.81 -9.96
N ASP A 108 8.46 -6.65 -9.43
CA ASP A 108 9.42 -7.75 -9.34
C ASP A 108 8.93 -8.82 -8.37
N HIS A 109 8.35 -8.40 -7.23
CA HIS A 109 7.77 -9.35 -6.29
C HIS A 109 6.56 -10.08 -6.85
N VAL A 110 5.66 -9.38 -7.56
CA VAL A 110 4.57 -10.02 -8.31
C VAL A 110 5.12 -11.04 -9.30
N ARG A 111 6.19 -10.69 -10.05
CA ARG A 111 6.83 -11.59 -11.02
C ARG A 111 7.33 -12.86 -10.36
N ASP A 112 7.95 -12.75 -9.20
CA ASP A 112 8.47 -13.91 -8.47
C ASP A 112 7.34 -14.74 -7.85
N LEU A 113 6.36 -14.10 -7.26
CA LEU A 113 5.20 -14.80 -6.70
C LEU A 113 4.44 -15.60 -7.76
N VAL A 114 4.15 -15.03 -8.95
CA VAL A 114 3.42 -15.76 -10.00
C VAL A 114 4.26 -16.88 -10.67
N ARG A 115 5.59 -16.87 -10.51
CA ARG A 115 6.47 -17.95 -10.98
C ARG A 115 6.51 -19.14 -10.01
N HIS A 116 6.50 -18.86 -8.72
CA HIS A 116 6.84 -19.83 -7.68
C HIS A 116 5.66 -20.29 -6.83
N THR A 117 4.52 -19.62 -6.89
CA THR A 117 3.36 -20.01 -6.08
C THR A 117 2.38 -20.90 -6.85
N ARG A 118 1.82 -21.88 -6.11
CA ARG A 118 0.69 -22.68 -6.59
C ARG A 118 -0.65 -21.94 -6.49
N ARG A 119 -0.66 -20.73 -5.96
CA ARG A 119 -1.90 -19.94 -5.86
C ARG A 119 -2.30 -19.45 -7.25
N PRO A 120 -3.55 -19.65 -7.66
CA PRO A 120 -4.02 -19.15 -8.95
C PRO A 120 -3.86 -17.63 -9.04
N VAL A 121 -3.40 -17.14 -10.19
CA VAL A 121 -3.29 -15.69 -10.46
C VAL A 121 -4.63 -14.96 -10.31
N ASN A 122 -5.74 -15.71 -10.39
CA ASN A 122 -7.12 -15.24 -10.22
C ASN A 122 -7.69 -15.57 -8.83
N SER A 123 -6.83 -15.89 -7.83
CA SER A 123 -7.32 -16.10 -6.46
C SER A 123 -8.01 -14.85 -5.93
N LEU A 124 -9.01 -15.05 -5.07
CA LEU A 124 -9.76 -13.96 -4.46
C LEU A 124 -9.30 -13.72 -3.02
N MET A 125 -9.13 -12.44 -2.67
CA MET A 125 -8.99 -11.97 -1.30
C MET A 125 -10.03 -10.88 -1.04
N GLY A 126 -10.97 -11.14 -0.13
CA GLY A 126 -12.11 -10.24 0.07
C GLY A 126 -12.98 -10.01 -1.19
N GLY A 127 -12.96 -10.96 -2.13
CA GLY A 127 -13.68 -10.85 -3.41
C GLY A 127 -12.91 -10.14 -4.53
N TRP A 128 -11.68 -9.71 -4.29
CA TRP A 128 -10.83 -9.03 -5.26
C TRP A 128 -9.74 -9.93 -5.82
N THR A 129 -9.47 -9.83 -7.12
CA THR A 129 -8.29 -10.46 -7.74
C THR A 129 -7.07 -9.54 -7.65
N PRO A 130 -5.84 -10.08 -7.73
CA PRO A 130 -4.63 -9.25 -7.86
C PRO A 130 -4.69 -8.27 -9.04
N LEU A 131 -5.27 -8.70 -10.16
CA LEU A 131 -5.44 -7.85 -11.36
C LEU A 131 -6.34 -6.63 -11.09
N GLN A 132 -7.45 -6.85 -10.40
CA GLN A 132 -8.35 -5.76 -10.01
C GLN A 132 -7.70 -4.78 -9.03
N LEU A 133 -6.93 -5.27 -8.06
CA LEU A 133 -6.20 -4.43 -7.13
C LEU A 133 -5.12 -3.60 -7.83
N ALA A 134 -4.35 -4.20 -8.75
CA ALA A 134 -3.38 -3.45 -9.56
C ALA A 134 -4.05 -2.34 -10.39
N ALA A 135 -5.24 -2.61 -10.95
CA ALA A 135 -5.99 -1.62 -11.71
C ALA A 135 -6.57 -0.52 -10.81
N LEU A 136 -7.06 -0.87 -9.63
CA LEU A 136 -7.62 0.07 -8.64
C LEU A 136 -6.57 1.09 -8.17
N TRP A 137 -5.35 0.62 -7.96
CA TRP A 137 -4.23 1.43 -7.46
C TRP A 137 -3.34 2.04 -8.56
N GLY A 138 -3.65 1.76 -9.85
CA GLY A 138 -3.00 2.41 -10.98
C GLY A 138 -1.61 1.90 -11.32
N HIS A 139 -1.41 0.58 -11.33
CA HIS A 139 -0.14 -0.09 -11.66
C HIS A 139 -0.22 -0.82 -13.01
N PRO A 140 -0.05 -0.12 -14.16
CA PRO A 140 -0.24 -0.70 -15.50
C PRO A 140 0.75 -1.81 -15.84
N ASP A 141 1.98 -1.72 -15.37
CA ASP A 141 3.03 -2.73 -15.54
C ASP A 141 2.68 -4.05 -14.83
N VAL A 142 2.12 -3.95 -13.63
CA VAL A 142 1.61 -5.13 -12.89
C VAL A 142 0.38 -5.71 -13.60
N VAL A 143 -0.52 -4.87 -14.11
CA VAL A 143 -1.68 -5.31 -14.91
C VAL A 143 -1.22 -6.09 -16.14
N GLU A 144 -0.26 -5.57 -16.91
CA GLU A 144 0.28 -6.26 -18.07
C GLU A 144 0.90 -7.63 -17.72
N LEU A 145 1.69 -7.65 -16.62
CA LEU A 145 2.30 -8.88 -16.13
C LEU A 145 1.22 -9.91 -15.75
N LEU A 146 0.24 -9.54 -14.95
CA LEU A 146 -0.82 -10.45 -14.49
C LEU A 146 -1.66 -10.98 -15.68
N LEU A 147 -2.01 -10.12 -16.64
CA LEU A 147 -2.68 -10.56 -17.89
C LEU A 147 -1.83 -11.55 -18.70
N SER A 148 -0.52 -11.32 -18.78
CA SER A 148 0.40 -12.25 -19.46
C SER A 148 0.52 -13.62 -18.79
N ARG A 149 0.11 -13.71 -17.53
CA ARG A 149 0.11 -14.92 -16.69
C ARG A 149 -1.28 -15.54 -16.51
N GLY A 150 -2.26 -15.14 -17.32
CA GLY A 150 -3.61 -15.68 -17.31
C GLY A 150 -4.54 -15.01 -16.30
N GLY A 151 -4.23 -13.79 -15.89
CA GLY A 151 -5.16 -12.94 -15.13
C GLY A 151 -6.43 -12.70 -15.95
N ASP A 152 -7.60 -13.01 -15.36
CA ASP A 152 -8.89 -12.87 -16.04
C ASP A 152 -9.46 -11.47 -15.77
N PRO A 153 -9.56 -10.60 -16.80
CA PRO A 153 -10.08 -9.26 -16.65
C PRO A 153 -11.62 -9.20 -16.49
N LEU A 154 -12.32 -10.33 -16.71
CA LEU A 154 -13.78 -10.40 -16.68
C LEU A 154 -14.34 -10.80 -15.30
N VAL A 155 -13.49 -11.24 -14.39
CA VAL A 155 -13.89 -11.50 -12.99
C VAL A 155 -14.52 -10.23 -12.43
N ARG A 156 -15.63 -10.39 -11.71
CA ARG A 156 -16.34 -9.27 -11.08
C ARG A 156 -15.93 -9.10 -9.62
N ASP A 157 -15.68 -7.85 -9.23
CA ASP A 157 -15.42 -7.47 -7.83
C ASP A 157 -16.72 -7.58 -6.98
N PRO A 158 -16.65 -7.35 -5.65
CA PRO A 158 -17.82 -7.38 -4.79
C PRO A 158 -18.94 -6.39 -5.16
N PHE A 159 -18.63 -5.39 -5.99
CA PHE A 159 -19.58 -4.39 -6.50
C PHE A 159 -20.09 -4.73 -7.91
N GLY A 160 -19.74 -5.91 -8.44
CA GLY A 160 -20.13 -6.39 -9.75
C GLY A 160 -19.34 -5.81 -10.92
N ARG A 161 -18.21 -5.12 -10.67
CA ARG A 161 -17.41 -4.42 -11.69
C ARG A 161 -16.28 -5.32 -12.21
N THR A 162 -16.04 -5.29 -13.51
CA THR A 162 -14.86 -5.87 -14.16
C THR A 162 -13.62 -4.98 -13.95
N THR A 163 -12.43 -5.50 -14.24
CA THR A 163 -11.18 -4.74 -14.15
C THR A 163 -11.23 -3.45 -15.00
N LEU A 164 -11.83 -3.50 -16.19
CA LEU A 164 -11.99 -2.32 -17.05
C LEU A 164 -12.93 -1.27 -16.43
N GLU A 165 -14.02 -1.72 -15.83
CA GLU A 165 -14.98 -0.82 -15.16
C GLU A 165 -14.35 -0.15 -13.92
N ILE A 166 -13.50 -0.87 -13.18
CA ILE A 166 -12.72 -0.33 -12.06
C ILE A 166 -11.77 0.77 -12.56
N ALA A 167 -10.94 0.49 -13.57
CA ALA A 167 -10.00 1.48 -14.13
C ALA A 167 -10.73 2.74 -14.62
N ARG A 168 -11.86 2.59 -15.34
CA ARG A 168 -12.67 3.71 -15.83
C ARG A 168 -13.33 4.52 -14.72
N ALA A 169 -13.73 3.88 -13.61
CA ALA A 169 -14.31 4.59 -12.47
C ALA A 169 -13.29 5.54 -11.83
N GLN A 170 -12.03 5.15 -11.74
CA GLN A 170 -10.95 6.01 -11.21
C GLN A 170 -10.72 7.26 -12.07
N VAL A 171 -10.88 7.15 -13.38
CA VAL A 171 -10.78 8.30 -14.31
C VAL A 171 -11.93 9.28 -14.11
N ARG A 172 -13.14 8.80 -13.82
CA ARG A 172 -14.37 9.61 -13.76
C ARG A 172 -14.56 10.40 -12.46
N THR A 173 -13.85 10.09 -11.39
CA THR A 173 -13.99 10.79 -10.09
C THR A 173 -13.38 12.20 -10.08
N GLU A 174 -13.62 12.99 -11.11
CA GLU A 174 -13.23 14.40 -11.18
C GLU A 174 -14.18 15.23 -10.32
N GLY A 175 -13.68 15.90 -9.28
CA GLY A 175 -14.46 16.93 -8.58
C GLY A 175 -14.33 17.09 -7.07
N ALA A 176 -13.59 16.28 -6.34
CA ALA A 176 -13.40 16.50 -4.90
C ALA A 176 -12.18 17.39 -4.63
N SER A 177 -12.38 18.52 -3.94
CA SER A 177 -11.33 19.42 -3.45
C SER A 177 -10.36 18.67 -2.55
N THR A 178 -9.12 18.51 -2.99
CA THR A 178 -8.05 17.85 -2.23
C THR A 178 -6.82 18.74 -2.16
N PRO A 179 -5.98 18.65 -1.06
CA PRO A 179 -4.73 19.37 -0.96
C PRO A 179 -3.79 19.08 -2.15
N LEU A 180 -2.91 20.03 -2.50
CA LEU A 180 -2.04 20.00 -3.70
C LEU A 180 -1.27 18.67 -3.90
N VAL A 181 -0.73 18.08 -2.85
CA VAL A 181 0.00 16.79 -2.91
C VAL A 181 -0.92 15.64 -3.34
N ARG A 182 -2.18 15.67 -2.94
CA ARG A 182 -3.18 14.68 -3.39
C ARG A 182 -3.62 14.91 -4.84
N GLN A 183 -3.51 16.12 -5.38
CA GLN A 183 -3.84 16.42 -6.79
C GLN A 183 -2.84 15.82 -7.76
N GLU A 184 -1.52 15.94 -7.50
CA GLU A 184 -0.48 15.35 -8.35
C GLU A 184 -0.61 13.83 -8.41
N ARG A 185 -0.77 13.17 -7.25
CA ARG A 185 -1.01 11.73 -7.21
C ARG A 185 -2.28 11.34 -7.97
N ARG A 186 -3.35 12.13 -7.83
CA ARG A 186 -4.60 11.87 -8.54
C ARG A 186 -4.43 11.98 -10.05
N GLN A 187 -3.71 12.98 -10.54
CA GLN A 187 -3.38 13.11 -11.96
C GLN A 187 -2.58 11.90 -12.46
N GLN A 188 -1.60 11.46 -11.68
CA GLN A 188 -0.82 10.26 -11.98
C GLN A 188 -1.69 9.00 -11.99
N LEU A 189 -2.57 8.84 -11.01
CA LEU A 189 -3.51 7.71 -10.94
C LEU A 189 -4.46 7.69 -12.14
N VAL A 190 -5.03 8.83 -12.52
CA VAL A 190 -5.91 8.97 -13.69
C VAL A 190 -5.17 8.57 -14.97
N ALA A 191 -3.93 9.06 -15.17
CA ALA A 191 -3.11 8.69 -16.31
C ALA A 191 -2.82 7.19 -16.35
N SER A 192 -2.44 6.61 -15.21
CA SER A 192 -2.21 5.17 -15.06
C SER A 192 -3.47 4.35 -15.36
N CYS A 193 -4.62 4.74 -14.82
CA CYS A 193 -5.89 4.03 -15.06
C CYS A 193 -6.37 4.17 -16.51
N SER A 194 -6.08 5.28 -17.19
CA SER A 194 -6.32 5.42 -18.64
C SER A 194 -5.47 4.45 -19.44
N ALA A 195 -4.16 4.34 -19.12
CA ALA A 195 -3.28 3.37 -19.75
C ALA A 195 -3.74 1.92 -19.51
N ILE A 196 -4.19 1.60 -18.29
CA ILE A 196 -4.77 0.30 -17.95
C ILE A 196 -6.01 0.00 -18.79
N ALA A 197 -6.91 0.96 -18.95
CA ALA A 197 -8.10 0.79 -19.79
C ALA A 197 -7.71 0.48 -21.25
N ASP A 198 -6.70 1.15 -21.80
CA ASP A 198 -6.20 0.88 -23.15
C ASP A 198 -5.56 -0.53 -23.27
N ILE A 199 -4.80 -0.97 -22.25
CA ILE A 199 -4.22 -2.32 -22.20
C ILE A 199 -5.33 -3.37 -22.24
N LEU A 200 -6.37 -3.20 -21.42
CA LEU A 200 -7.48 -4.13 -21.33
C LEU A 200 -8.31 -4.19 -22.61
N LEU A 201 -8.55 -3.04 -23.27
CA LEU A 201 -9.28 -2.98 -24.53
C LEU A 201 -8.54 -3.64 -25.69
N ARG A 202 -7.20 -3.53 -25.76
CA ARG A 202 -6.38 -4.20 -26.78
C ARG A 202 -6.39 -5.72 -26.64
N ARG A 203 -6.60 -6.24 -25.44
CA ARG A 203 -6.61 -7.68 -25.15
C ARG A 203 -8.01 -8.30 -25.11
N SER A 204 -9.07 -7.48 -25.12
CA SER A 204 -10.42 -8.00 -25.29
C SER A 204 -10.55 -8.61 -26.68
N PRO A 205 -10.99 -9.86 -26.85
CA PRO A 205 -11.30 -10.38 -28.16
C PRO A 205 -12.36 -9.47 -28.79
N GLN A 206 -12.09 -9.00 -29.99
CA GLN A 206 -13.11 -8.30 -30.78
C GLN A 206 -14.26 -9.30 -30.98
N ALA A 207 -15.41 -8.98 -30.41
CA ALA A 207 -16.63 -9.74 -30.60
C ALA A 207 -17.14 -9.56 -32.04
#